data_74dfe6fbeab4440b39c6a52fc27d4e66
#
_entry.id   74dfe6fbeab4440b39c6a52fc27d4e66
#
_cell.length_a   1.000
_cell.length_b   1.000
_cell.length_c   1.000
_cell.angle_alpha   90.00
_cell.angle_beta   90.00
_cell.angle_gamma   90.00
#
_symmetry.space_group_name_H-M   'P 1'
#
loop_
_entity.id
_entity.type
_entity.pdbx_description
1 polymer ?
#
loop_
_entity_poly.entity_id
_entity_poly.type
_entity_poly.pdbx_seq_one_letter_code
_entity_poly.pdbx_strand_id
1 'polypeptide(L)'
;HRYVTPSFSILLTAYDRLFRWDKLLPVGLLREPISGKRRADVVIVTKCKPDLKPIEYRIIEEDMHLVAHQKVFFTEISYDELIPVFGNHKNRMHLSDIRANDTCVVVSGIASPGSFYDEIRKYPGKVLSIQFPDHHDFSLQDVKKIKTTLDLIKSERKFLIVTEKDAARLVDNKLVPEEWKDNLFYLPIRIKFDLDKGDEFDDMILKHITTFYKNNIYR
;
A
#
# COMPACT_ATOMS: atom_id res chain seq x y z
N HIS A 1 14.44 10.59 -15.69
CA HIS A 1 15.50 9.91 -14.92
C HIS A 1 16.85 9.90 -15.66
N ARG A 2 16.86 10.03 -16.99
CA ARG A 2 18.11 10.01 -17.77
C ARG A 2 19.01 11.23 -17.56
N TYR A 3 18.46 12.33 -17.05
CA TYR A 3 19.17 13.59 -16.80
C TYR A 3 19.68 13.73 -15.36
N VAL A 4 19.38 12.75 -14.50
CA VAL A 4 19.77 12.75 -13.09
C VAL A 4 20.58 11.50 -12.82
N THR A 5 21.78 11.69 -12.25
CA THR A 5 22.59 10.60 -11.72
C THR A 5 22.33 10.51 -10.22
N PRO A 6 21.54 9.56 -9.73
CA PRO A 6 21.27 9.43 -8.31
C PRO A 6 22.55 9.00 -7.59
N SER A 7 22.77 9.51 -6.39
CA SER A 7 23.85 9.06 -5.52
C SER A 7 23.52 7.72 -4.84
N PHE A 8 22.22 7.37 -4.79
CA PHE A 8 21.70 6.11 -4.28
C PHE A 8 20.45 5.73 -5.06
N SER A 9 20.34 4.48 -5.47
CA SER A 9 19.26 4.01 -6.31
C SER A 9 18.58 2.78 -5.72
N ILE A 10 17.27 2.85 -5.54
CA ILE A 10 16.42 1.74 -5.06
C ILE A 10 15.56 1.25 -6.21
N LEU A 11 15.64 -0.04 -6.52
CA LEU A 11 14.78 -0.71 -7.49
C LEU A 11 13.67 -1.46 -6.76
N LEU A 12 12.43 -1.15 -7.10
CA LEU A 12 11.26 -1.86 -6.56
C LEU A 12 10.77 -2.93 -7.54
N THR A 13 10.41 -4.09 -7.01
CA THR A 13 9.72 -5.14 -7.76
C THR A 13 8.64 -5.77 -6.88
N ALA A 14 7.47 -6.09 -7.45
CA ALA A 14 6.42 -6.75 -6.67
C ALA A 14 6.67 -8.26 -6.62
N TYR A 15 6.31 -8.88 -5.49
CA TYR A 15 6.47 -10.32 -5.27
C TYR A 15 5.74 -11.17 -6.32
N ASP A 16 4.53 -10.79 -6.68
CA ASP A 16 3.70 -11.46 -7.69
C ASP A 16 4.16 -11.16 -9.11
N ARG A 17 5.09 -10.21 -9.29
CA ARG A 17 5.58 -9.74 -10.57
C ARG A 17 7.03 -9.29 -10.50
N LEU A 18 7.93 -10.22 -10.29
CA LEU A 18 9.36 -9.94 -10.29
C LEU A 18 9.79 -9.43 -11.67
N PHE A 19 10.61 -8.36 -11.70
CA PHE A 19 11.12 -7.77 -12.94
C PHE A 19 11.81 -8.79 -13.86
N ARG A 20 12.35 -9.86 -13.30
CA ARG A 20 13.03 -10.91 -14.04
C ARG A 20 12.09 -11.66 -15.01
N TRP A 21 10.84 -11.83 -14.64
CA TRP A 21 9.83 -12.53 -15.41
C TRP A 21 9.07 -11.63 -16.38
N ASP A 22 9.30 -10.31 -16.30
CA ASP A 22 8.64 -9.34 -17.15
C ASP A 22 9.44 -9.09 -18.45
N LYS A 23 8.77 -8.57 -19.45
CA LYS A 23 9.32 -8.25 -20.77
C LYS A 23 9.29 -6.75 -21.02
N LEU A 24 10.10 -6.30 -21.99
CA LEU A 24 10.06 -4.93 -22.44
C LEU A 24 8.73 -4.58 -23.09
N LEU A 25 8.33 -3.31 -22.96
CA LEU A 25 7.22 -2.76 -23.73
C LEU A 25 7.45 -2.99 -25.24
N PRO A 26 6.36 -3.30 -26.01
CA PRO A 26 4.96 -3.38 -25.61
C PRO A 26 4.52 -4.77 -25.09
N VAL A 27 5.40 -5.77 -25.10
CA VAL A 27 5.08 -7.17 -24.75
C VAL A 27 4.93 -7.36 -23.23
N GLY A 28 5.65 -6.59 -22.45
CA GLY A 28 5.58 -6.53 -20.99
C GLY A 28 5.51 -5.10 -20.51
N LEU A 29 5.88 -4.83 -19.24
CA LEU A 29 5.82 -3.49 -18.64
C LEU A 29 7.22 -2.89 -18.38
N LEU A 30 8.29 -3.60 -18.67
CA LEU A 30 9.63 -3.04 -18.50
C LEU A 30 9.87 -1.91 -19.50
N ARG A 31 10.29 -0.76 -18.98
CA ARG A 31 10.65 0.42 -19.80
C ARG A 31 12.09 0.39 -20.29
N GLU A 32 12.91 -0.49 -19.71
CA GLU A 32 14.31 -0.68 -20.08
C GLU A 32 14.74 -2.13 -19.82
N PRO A 33 15.86 -2.59 -20.43
CA PRO A 33 16.33 -3.95 -20.28
C PRO A 33 16.63 -4.32 -18.81
N ILE A 34 16.47 -5.60 -18.45
CA ILE A 34 16.74 -6.12 -17.10
C ILE A 34 18.17 -5.80 -16.64
N SER A 35 19.13 -5.68 -17.57
CA SER A 35 20.50 -5.27 -17.23
C SER A 35 20.59 -3.91 -16.53
N GLY A 36 19.58 -3.04 -16.70
CA GLY A 36 19.45 -1.77 -15.98
C GLY A 36 19.44 -1.90 -14.47
N LYS A 37 19.05 -3.06 -13.93
CA LYS A 37 19.08 -3.37 -12.49
C LYS A 37 20.46 -3.16 -11.84
N ARG A 38 21.55 -3.31 -12.62
CA ARG A 38 22.94 -3.15 -12.13
C ARG A 38 23.22 -1.75 -11.57
N ARG A 39 22.40 -0.74 -11.91
CA ARG A 39 22.53 0.62 -11.38
C ARG A 39 21.93 0.81 -10.00
N ALA A 40 21.13 -0.15 -9.54
CA ALA A 40 20.53 -0.07 -8.23
C ALA A 40 21.53 -0.49 -7.14
N ASP A 41 21.55 0.24 -6.05
CA ASP A 41 22.29 -0.12 -4.83
C ASP A 41 21.50 -1.14 -4.02
N VAL A 42 20.17 -1.01 -4.06
CA VAL A 42 19.23 -1.85 -3.33
C VAL A 42 18.09 -2.31 -4.23
N VAL A 43 17.65 -3.54 -4.04
CA VAL A 43 16.41 -4.06 -4.60
C VAL A 43 15.44 -4.35 -3.46
N ILE A 44 14.20 -3.87 -3.56
CA ILE A 44 13.16 -4.18 -2.60
C ILE A 44 12.05 -4.98 -3.30
N VAL A 45 11.83 -6.20 -2.84
CA VAL A 45 10.68 -7.01 -3.22
C VAL A 45 9.51 -6.58 -2.35
N THR A 46 8.51 -5.98 -2.96
CA THR A 46 7.34 -5.42 -2.27
C THR A 46 6.14 -6.35 -2.33
N LYS A 47 5.17 -6.14 -1.44
CA LYS A 47 3.92 -6.91 -1.39
C LYS A 47 4.16 -8.42 -1.20
N CYS A 48 5.16 -8.76 -0.43
CA CYS A 48 5.39 -10.15 -0.03
C CYS A 48 4.20 -10.70 0.76
N LYS A 49 4.01 -12.01 0.70
CA LYS A 49 3.05 -12.69 1.57
C LYS A 49 3.58 -12.70 3.00
N PRO A 50 2.71 -12.55 4.00
CA PRO A 50 3.15 -12.48 5.41
C PRO A 50 3.75 -13.79 5.96
N ASP A 51 3.59 -14.89 5.26
CA ASP A 51 3.99 -16.24 5.68
C ASP A 51 5.06 -16.86 4.79
N LEU A 52 5.89 -16.05 4.13
CA LEU A 52 7.00 -16.53 3.31
C LEU A 52 7.98 -17.37 4.14
N LYS A 53 8.30 -18.54 3.62
CA LYS A 53 9.27 -19.44 4.26
C LYS A 53 10.71 -19.00 3.93
N PRO A 54 11.68 -19.29 4.80
CA PRO A 54 13.09 -18.95 4.56
C PRO A 54 13.63 -19.39 3.20
N ILE A 55 13.19 -20.54 2.71
CA ILE A 55 13.59 -21.04 1.40
C ILE A 55 13.06 -20.18 0.24
N GLU A 56 11.88 -19.59 0.37
CA GLU A 56 11.28 -18.76 -0.68
C GLU A 56 12.05 -17.45 -0.86
N TYR A 57 12.51 -16.83 0.24
CA TYR A 57 13.40 -15.66 0.17
C TYR A 57 14.66 -15.96 -0.62
N ARG A 58 15.31 -17.10 -0.32
CA ARG A 58 16.53 -17.52 -1.02
C ARG A 58 16.30 -17.76 -2.51
N ILE A 59 15.22 -18.46 -2.86
CA ILE A 59 14.87 -18.73 -4.26
C ILE A 59 14.68 -17.40 -5.02
N ILE A 60 13.95 -16.44 -4.45
CA ILE A 60 13.72 -15.14 -5.06
C ILE A 60 15.03 -14.37 -5.22
N GLU A 61 15.89 -14.37 -4.18
CA GLU A 61 17.17 -13.68 -4.21
C GLU A 61 18.10 -14.27 -5.27
N GLU A 62 18.24 -15.60 -5.32
CA GLU A 62 19.04 -16.30 -6.34
C GLU A 62 18.50 -16.03 -7.75
N ASP A 63 17.19 -16.06 -7.94
CA ASP A 63 16.55 -15.86 -9.23
C ASP A 63 16.72 -14.42 -9.75
N MET A 64 16.82 -13.44 -8.89
CA MET A 64 17.07 -12.06 -9.30
C MET A 64 18.49 -11.84 -9.87
N HIS A 65 19.44 -12.74 -9.67
CA HIS A 65 20.84 -12.66 -10.16
C HIS A 65 21.43 -11.26 -9.90
N LEU A 66 21.42 -10.83 -8.65
CA LEU A 66 21.98 -9.56 -8.24
C LEU A 66 23.51 -9.57 -8.29
N VAL A 67 24.11 -8.39 -8.40
CA VAL A 67 25.58 -8.26 -8.33
C VAL A 67 26.02 -8.04 -6.87
N ALA A 68 27.29 -8.36 -6.57
CA ALA A 68 27.80 -8.47 -5.20
C ALA A 68 27.59 -7.24 -4.30
N HIS A 69 27.48 -6.04 -4.86
CA HIS A 69 27.27 -4.83 -4.06
C HIS A 69 25.82 -4.55 -3.74
N GLN A 70 24.88 -5.20 -4.43
CA GLN A 70 23.44 -4.96 -4.26
C GLN A 70 22.92 -5.71 -3.04
N LYS A 71 22.12 -5.01 -2.23
CA LYS A 71 21.36 -5.65 -1.16
C LYS A 71 19.91 -5.86 -1.59
N VAL A 72 19.30 -6.92 -1.06
CA VAL A 72 17.88 -7.20 -1.24
C VAL A 72 17.16 -7.09 0.09
N PHE A 73 15.99 -6.46 0.04
CA PHE A 73 15.03 -6.41 1.13
C PHE A 73 13.67 -6.90 0.66
N PHE A 74 12.92 -7.46 1.57
CA PHE A 74 11.57 -7.92 1.34
C PHE A 74 10.62 -7.13 2.24
N THR A 75 9.47 -6.77 1.70
CA THR A 75 8.49 -6.00 2.46
C THR A 75 7.08 -6.52 2.21
N GLU A 76 6.31 -6.56 3.28
CA GLU A 76 4.88 -6.84 3.26
C GLU A 76 4.06 -5.55 3.47
N ILE A 77 2.79 -5.59 3.05
CA ILE A 77 1.82 -4.57 3.41
C ILE A 77 1.18 -5.01 4.73
N SER A 78 1.28 -4.16 5.73
CA SER A 78 0.51 -4.27 6.97
C SER A 78 -0.53 -3.15 7.03
N TYR A 79 -1.55 -3.37 7.83
CA TYR A 79 -2.63 -2.40 8.04
C TYR A 79 -2.58 -1.90 9.47
N ASP A 80 -2.92 -0.63 9.63
CA ASP A 80 -2.95 0.06 10.92
C ASP A 80 -4.40 0.14 11.44
N GLU A 81 -4.66 0.99 12.40
CA GLU A 81 -5.98 1.28 12.91
C GLU A 81 -6.81 2.07 11.89
N LEU A 82 -8.13 1.90 11.96
CA LEU A 82 -9.07 2.75 11.23
C LEU A 82 -9.01 4.18 11.76
N ILE A 83 -8.81 5.12 10.86
CA ILE A 83 -8.72 6.55 11.18
C ILE A 83 -9.95 7.27 10.61
N PRO A 84 -10.66 8.11 11.38
CA PRO A 84 -11.74 8.92 10.84
C PRO A 84 -11.28 9.82 9.69
N VAL A 85 -12.03 9.87 8.60
CA VAL A 85 -11.74 10.79 7.48
C VAL A 85 -12.02 12.23 7.90
N PHE A 86 -13.03 12.45 8.73
CA PHE A 86 -13.43 13.76 9.24
C PHE A 86 -13.27 13.85 10.76
N GLY A 87 -13.09 15.08 11.25
CA GLY A 87 -13.05 15.34 12.69
C GLY A 87 -11.70 15.04 13.34
N ASN A 88 -11.76 14.50 14.56
CA ASN A 88 -10.55 14.27 15.36
C ASN A 88 -9.91 12.92 15.03
N HIS A 89 -8.76 12.94 14.37
CA HIS A 89 -7.97 11.74 14.06
C HIS A 89 -7.47 10.95 15.29
N LYS A 90 -7.73 11.43 16.51
CA LYS A 90 -7.47 10.67 17.74
C LYS A 90 -8.53 9.59 18.01
N ASN A 91 -9.71 9.68 17.41
CA ASN A 91 -10.77 8.69 17.55
C ASN A 91 -10.53 7.49 16.62
N ARG A 92 -9.37 6.87 16.76
CA ARG A 92 -9.02 5.67 16.01
C ARG A 92 -9.80 4.46 16.50
N MET A 93 -10.00 3.48 15.64
CA MET A 93 -10.68 2.23 15.98
C MET A 93 -9.85 1.05 15.48
N HIS A 94 -9.60 0.07 16.32
CA HIS A 94 -8.98 -1.17 15.90
C HIS A 94 -9.95 -1.99 15.03
N LEU A 95 -9.45 -2.66 14.02
CA LEU A 95 -10.26 -3.59 13.23
C LEU A 95 -10.84 -4.72 14.10
N SER A 96 -10.17 -5.08 15.20
CA SER A 96 -10.65 -6.04 16.20
C SER A 96 -11.89 -5.57 16.97
N ASP A 97 -12.21 -4.27 16.94
CA ASP A 97 -13.42 -3.72 17.59
C ASP A 97 -14.69 -3.92 16.75
N ILE A 98 -14.53 -4.42 15.52
CA ILE A 98 -15.63 -4.80 14.62
C ILE A 98 -16.27 -6.08 15.16
N ARG A 99 -17.56 -6.02 15.44
CA ARG A 99 -18.36 -7.13 16.00
C ARG A 99 -19.10 -7.90 14.92
N ALA A 100 -19.52 -9.10 15.22
CA ALA A 100 -20.26 -9.97 14.27
C ALA A 100 -21.57 -9.34 13.74
N ASN A 101 -22.22 -8.48 14.54
CA ASN A 101 -23.44 -7.79 14.13
C ASN A 101 -23.19 -6.46 13.39
N ASP A 102 -21.95 -6.04 13.26
CA ASP A 102 -21.59 -4.82 12.52
C ASP A 102 -21.59 -5.09 11.01
N THR A 103 -21.77 -4.03 10.23
CA THR A 103 -21.58 -4.09 8.79
C THR A 103 -20.61 -3.04 8.32
N CYS A 104 -19.59 -3.48 7.60
CA CYS A 104 -18.59 -2.63 6.94
C CYS A 104 -18.92 -2.51 5.46
N VAL A 105 -19.23 -1.32 4.99
CA VAL A 105 -19.28 -1.00 3.55
C VAL A 105 -17.89 -0.53 3.17
N VAL A 106 -17.21 -1.33 2.37
CA VAL A 106 -15.82 -1.09 2.00
C VAL A 106 -15.76 -0.57 0.57
N VAL A 107 -15.29 0.65 0.40
CA VAL A 107 -15.26 1.35 -0.90
C VAL A 107 -13.80 1.56 -1.32
N SER A 108 -13.49 1.26 -2.57
CA SER A 108 -12.17 1.49 -3.13
C SER A 108 -12.19 1.91 -4.57
N GLY A 109 -11.34 2.89 -4.91
CA GLY A 109 -11.00 3.34 -6.27
C GLY A 109 -9.52 3.17 -6.56
N ILE A 110 -8.97 1.97 -6.31
CA ILE A 110 -7.57 1.61 -6.58
C ILE A 110 -7.49 0.39 -7.49
N ALA A 111 -6.37 0.26 -8.22
CA ALA A 111 -6.18 -0.81 -9.21
C ALA A 111 -6.21 -2.23 -8.63
N SER A 112 -5.72 -2.44 -7.41
CA SER A 112 -5.57 -3.77 -6.80
C SER A 112 -6.06 -3.76 -5.35
N PRO A 113 -7.39 -3.78 -5.10
CA PRO A 113 -7.96 -3.66 -3.76
C PRO A 113 -8.02 -5.00 -2.99
N GLY A 114 -7.56 -6.11 -3.56
CA GLY A 114 -7.73 -7.45 -2.98
C GLY A 114 -7.24 -7.54 -1.54
N SER A 115 -5.98 -7.19 -1.27
CA SER A 115 -5.40 -7.23 0.07
C SER A 115 -6.13 -6.34 1.08
N PHE A 116 -6.67 -5.20 0.63
CA PHE A 116 -7.47 -4.29 1.45
C PHE A 116 -8.80 -4.94 1.88
N TYR A 117 -9.50 -5.57 0.95
CA TYR A 117 -10.73 -6.31 1.28
C TYR A 117 -10.46 -7.53 2.14
N ASP A 118 -9.40 -8.28 1.84
CA ASP A 118 -9.05 -9.49 2.57
C ASP A 118 -8.64 -9.18 4.02
N GLU A 119 -7.99 -8.03 4.25
CA GLU A 119 -7.69 -7.59 5.61
C GLU A 119 -8.96 -7.38 6.43
N ILE A 120 -9.91 -6.61 5.92
CA ILE A 120 -11.14 -6.31 6.65
C ILE A 120 -11.99 -7.56 6.87
N ARG A 121 -11.97 -8.52 5.92
CA ARG A 121 -12.70 -9.80 6.03
C ARG A 121 -12.16 -10.75 7.10
N LYS A 122 -10.96 -10.51 7.64
CA LYS A 122 -10.43 -11.31 8.76
C LYS A 122 -11.23 -11.11 10.05
N TYR A 123 -12.00 -10.02 10.14
CA TYR A 123 -12.76 -9.63 11.32
C TYR A 123 -14.23 -10.06 11.21
N PRO A 124 -14.94 -10.26 12.34
CA PRO A 124 -16.22 -10.97 12.36
C PRO A 124 -17.40 -10.23 11.72
N GLY A 125 -17.27 -8.94 11.39
CA GLY A 125 -18.35 -8.16 10.80
C GLY A 125 -18.73 -8.57 9.37
N LYS A 126 -19.93 -8.21 8.95
CA LYS A 126 -20.35 -8.40 7.56
C LYS A 126 -19.66 -7.36 6.67
N VAL A 127 -19.06 -7.81 5.56
CA VAL A 127 -18.38 -6.93 4.60
C VAL A 127 -19.13 -6.85 3.29
N LEU A 128 -19.48 -5.63 2.88
CA LEU A 128 -20.06 -5.31 1.56
C LEU A 128 -19.05 -4.44 0.81
N SER A 129 -18.58 -4.88 -0.35
CA SER A 129 -17.57 -4.15 -1.14
C SER A 129 -18.19 -3.41 -2.31
N ILE A 130 -17.78 -2.16 -2.51
CA ILE A 130 -18.10 -1.34 -3.68
C ILE A 130 -16.78 -0.92 -4.31
N GLN A 131 -16.50 -1.45 -5.50
CA GLN A 131 -15.29 -1.13 -6.23
C GLN A 131 -15.57 -0.13 -7.35
N PHE A 132 -14.70 0.85 -7.47
CA PHE A 132 -14.63 1.81 -8.57
C PHE A 132 -13.32 1.62 -9.36
N PRO A 133 -13.22 2.16 -10.56
CA PRO A 133 -11.97 2.17 -11.32
C PRO A 133 -10.82 2.86 -10.56
N ASP A 134 -9.58 2.58 -10.94
CA ASP A 134 -8.43 3.29 -10.36
C ASP A 134 -8.48 4.79 -10.70
N HIS A 135 -8.02 5.62 -9.78
CA HIS A 135 -8.07 7.09 -9.89
C HIS A 135 -9.49 7.69 -10.02
N HIS A 136 -10.50 7.00 -9.48
CA HIS A 136 -11.89 7.43 -9.57
C HIS A 136 -12.19 8.71 -8.77
N ASP A 137 -12.84 9.67 -9.40
CA ASP A 137 -13.40 10.87 -8.75
C ASP A 137 -14.87 10.60 -8.40
N PHE A 138 -15.20 10.66 -7.12
CA PHE A 138 -16.53 10.32 -6.62
C PHE A 138 -17.59 11.36 -7.07
N SER A 139 -18.47 10.92 -7.95
CA SER A 139 -19.59 11.70 -8.47
C SER A 139 -20.83 11.64 -7.56
N LEU A 140 -21.82 12.47 -7.83
CA LEU A 140 -23.11 12.40 -7.15
C LEU A 140 -23.81 11.04 -7.30
N GLN A 141 -23.62 10.37 -8.44
CA GLN A 141 -24.19 9.03 -8.66
C GLN A 141 -23.53 7.99 -7.78
N ASP A 142 -22.20 8.09 -7.58
CA ASP A 142 -21.44 7.19 -6.71
C ASP A 142 -21.84 7.37 -5.26
N VAL A 143 -21.96 8.62 -4.81
CA VAL A 143 -22.44 8.93 -3.45
C VAL A 143 -23.85 8.38 -3.24
N LYS A 144 -24.76 8.53 -4.22
CA LYS A 144 -26.11 7.94 -4.15
C LYS A 144 -26.06 6.41 -4.08
N LYS A 145 -25.20 5.75 -4.86
CA LYS A 145 -25.01 4.29 -4.83
C LYS A 145 -24.54 3.81 -3.45
N ILE A 146 -23.54 4.47 -2.88
CA ILE A 146 -23.02 4.16 -1.54
C ILE A 146 -24.12 4.37 -0.49
N LYS A 147 -24.83 5.51 -0.56
CA LYS A 147 -25.94 5.84 0.35
C LYS A 147 -27.03 4.77 0.29
N THR A 148 -27.50 4.40 -0.89
CA THR A 148 -28.52 3.34 -1.06
C THR A 148 -28.07 2.03 -0.43
N THR A 149 -26.77 1.69 -0.57
CA THR A 149 -26.21 0.49 0.07
C THR A 149 -26.27 0.59 1.59
N LEU A 150 -25.89 1.74 2.16
CA LEU A 150 -25.93 1.99 3.61
C LEU A 150 -27.36 1.99 4.17
N ASP A 151 -28.32 2.53 3.42
CA ASP A 151 -29.74 2.60 3.84
C ASP A 151 -30.40 1.20 3.89
N LEU A 152 -29.97 0.28 3.02
CA LEU A 152 -30.47 -1.11 3.01
C LEU A 152 -29.93 -1.98 4.15
N ILE A 153 -28.90 -1.53 4.86
CA ILE A 153 -28.31 -2.27 5.96
C ILE A 153 -29.13 -2.08 7.23
N LYS A 154 -29.47 -3.19 7.89
CA LYS A 154 -30.25 -3.18 9.13
C LYS A 154 -29.41 -3.25 10.40
N SER A 155 -28.08 -3.35 10.30
CA SER A 155 -27.18 -3.37 11.45
C SER A 155 -27.24 -2.05 12.22
N GLU A 156 -27.17 -2.12 13.56
CA GLU A 156 -27.11 -0.93 14.41
C GLU A 156 -25.83 -0.11 14.16
N ARG A 157 -24.70 -0.82 14.03
CA ARG A 157 -23.41 -0.20 13.72
C ARG A 157 -23.04 -0.46 12.27
N LYS A 158 -22.76 0.63 11.55
CA LYS A 158 -22.35 0.58 10.14
C LYS A 158 -21.09 1.42 10.01
N PHE A 159 -20.11 0.87 9.33
CA PHE A 159 -18.86 1.57 9.04
C PHE A 159 -18.70 1.70 7.53
N LEU A 160 -18.37 2.89 7.07
CA LEU A 160 -17.92 3.12 5.70
C LEU A 160 -16.40 3.20 5.74
N ILE A 161 -15.73 2.22 5.11
CA ILE A 161 -14.28 2.10 5.16
C ILE A 161 -13.73 2.29 3.75
N VAL A 162 -12.77 3.20 3.62
CA VAL A 162 -12.14 3.54 2.34
C VAL A 162 -10.63 3.36 2.42
N THR A 163 -9.95 3.37 1.27
CA THR A 163 -8.48 3.44 1.27
C THR A 163 -8.01 4.85 1.65
N GLU A 164 -6.77 4.99 2.10
CA GLU A 164 -6.18 6.30 2.41
C GLU A 164 -6.17 7.23 1.18
N LYS A 165 -5.92 6.68 0.00
CA LYS A 165 -5.98 7.40 -1.28
C LYS A 165 -7.38 7.93 -1.60
N ASP A 166 -8.42 7.13 -1.33
CA ASP A 166 -9.80 7.53 -1.56
C ASP A 166 -10.29 8.51 -0.49
N ALA A 167 -9.83 8.36 0.76
CA ALA A 167 -10.11 9.33 1.83
C ALA A 167 -9.63 10.74 1.48
N ALA A 168 -8.42 10.88 0.92
CA ALA A 168 -7.89 12.17 0.47
C ALA A 168 -8.78 12.84 -0.60
N ARG A 169 -9.50 12.07 -1.41
CA ARG A 169 -10.45 12.60 -2.40
C ARG A 169 -11.81 12.93 -1.80
N LEU A 170 -12.21 12.18 -0.77
CA LEU A 170 -13.50 12.39 -0.13
C LEU A 170 -13.50 13.55 0.85
N VAL A 171 -12.36 13.88 1.46
CA VAL A 171 -12.25 14.95 2.46
C VAL A 171 -12.64 16.32 1.90
N ASP A 172 -12.29 16.58 0.64
CA ASP A 172 -12.60 17.84 -0.06
C ASP A 172 -13.89 17.75 -0.92
N ASN A 173 -14.53 16.57 -0.94
CA ASN A 173 -15.70 16.35 -1.77
C ASN A 173 -16.97 16.85 -1.08
N LYS A 174 -17.51 17.97 -1.56
CA LYS A 174 -18.74 18.59 -1.04
C LYS A 174 -20.01 17.75 -1.18
N LEU A 175 -19.95 16.65 -1.92
CA LEU A 175 -21.07 15.72 -2.12
C LEU A 175 -21.17 14.68 -0.98
N VAL A 176 -20.16 14.57 -0.11
CA VAL A 176 -20.17 13.66 1.04
C VAL A 176 -21.23 14.12 2.04
N PRO A 177 -22.24 13.27 2.36
CA PRO A 177 -23.29 13.62 3.31
C PRO A 177 -22.71 13.80 4.73
N GLU A 178 -23.25 14.77 5.48
CA GLU A 178 -22.86 15.01 6.88
C GLU A 178 -23.01 13.75 7.74
N GLU A 179 -24.06 12.97 7.52
CA GLU A 179 -24.38 11.73 8.23
C GLU A 179 -23.31 10.62 8.11
N TRP A 180 -22.39 10.72 7.12
CA TRP A 180 -21.30 9.75 6.98
C TRP A 180 -20.09 10.12 7.81
N LYS A 181 -19.93 11.37 8.19
CA LYS A 181 -18.69 11.90 8.80
C LYS A 181 -18.31 11.19 10.07
N ASP A 182 -19.27 10.73 10.86
CA ASP A 182 -19.02 10.04 12.12
C ASP A 182 -18.64 8.55 11.92
N ASN A 183 -18.98 7.97 10.75
CA ASN A 183 -18.82 6.55 10.48
C ASN A 183 -17.94 6.27 9.24
N LEU A 184 -17.32 7.29 8.67
CA LEU A 184 -16.40 7.18 7.55
C LEU A 184 -14.96 7.14 8.03
N PHE A 185 -14.33 6.01 7.79
CA PHE A 185 -12.94 5.73 8.17
C PHE A 185 -12.09 5.39 6.96
N TYR A 186 -10.81 5.64 7.06
CA TYR A 186 -9.85 5.04 6.15
C TYR A 186 -8.93 4.09 6.90
N LEU A 187 -8.47 3.07 6.18
CA LEU A 187 -7.53 2.08 6.70
C LEU A 187 -6.15 2.36 6.07
N PRO A 188 -5.23 2.96 6.83
CA PRO A 188 -3.88 3.24 6.32
C PRO A 188 -3.07 1.96 6.14
N ILE A 189 -2.19 1.99 5.16
CA ILE A 189 -1.20 0.93 4.96
C ILE A 189 0.14 1.33 5.57
N ARG A 190 0.88 0.33 6.01
CA ARG A 190 2.28 0.44 6.44
C ARG A 190 3.12 -0.54 5.64
N ILE A 191 4.34 -0.16 5.40
CA ILE A 191 5.34 -1.08 4.86
C ILE A 191 6.11 -1.66 6.04
N LYS A 192 6.11 -2.98 6.13
CA LYS A 192 6.89 -3.71 7.12
C LYS A 192 8.00 -4.48 6.40
N PHE A 193 9.22 -4.31 6.86
CA PHE A 193 10.34 -5.09 6.37
C PHE A 193 10.30 -6.49 6.99
N ASP A 194 10.45 -7.50 6.16
CA ASP A 194 10.52 -8.89 6.60
C ASP A 194 11.88 -9.17 7.24
N LEU A 195 11.95 -10.23 8.02
CA LEU A 195 13.17 -10.71 8.69
C LEU A 195 13.79 -9.64 9.62
N ASP A 196 12.99 -8.74 10.16
CA ASP A 196 13.41 -7.64 11.04
C ASP A 196 14.53 -6.76 10.43
N LYS A 197 14.56 -6.63 9.10
CA LYS A 197 15.61 -5.91 8.38
C LYS A 197 15.32 -4.40 8.20
N GLY A 198 14.30 -3.85 8.86
CA GLY A 198 13.97 -2.43 8.78
C GLY A 198 15.14 -1.54 9.24
N ASP A 199 15.70 -1.83 10.41
CA ASP A 199 16.82 -1.07 10.98
C ASP A 199 18.07 -1.17 10.08
N GLU A 200 18.33 -2.34 9.48
CA GLU A 200 19.45 -2.49 8.53
C GLU A 200 19.29 -1.60 7.31
N PHE A 201 18.05 -1.47 6.81
CA PHE A 201 17.74 -0.58 5.69
C PHE A 201 17.91 0.89 6.07
N ASP A 202 17.38 1.30 7.21
CA ASP A 202 17.46 2.68 7.71
C ASP A 202 18.92 3.10 7.96
N ASP A 203 19.70 2.25 8.61
CA ASP A 203 21.14 2.48 8.86
C ASP A 203 21.93 2.64 7.56
N MET A 204 21.61 1.84 6.55
CA MET A 204 22.25 1.94 5.23
C MET A 204 21.95 3.29 4.56
N ILE A 205 20.69 3.73 4.59
CA ILE A 205 20.30 5.04 4.04
C ILE A 205 20.97 6.18 4.80
N LEU A 206 20.93 6.16 6.13
CA LEU A 206 21.56 7.19 6.99
C LEU A 206 23.06 7.27 6.77
N LYS A 207 23.74 6.11 6.66
CA LYS A 207 25.17 6.05 6.35
C LYS A 207 25.48 6.65 4.99
N HIS A 208 24.68 6.34 3.97
CA HIS A 208 24.84 6.92 2.63
C HIS A 208 24.70 8.44 2.67
N ILE A 209 23.62 8.95 3.26
CA ILE A 209 23.36 10.38 3.40
C ILE A 209 24.52 11.07 4.10
N THR A 210 24.97 10.56 5.25
CA THR A 210 26.05 11.13 6.04
C THR A 210 27.36 11.18 5.25
N THR A 211 27.69 10.10 4.52
CA THR A 211 28.90 10.02 3.70
C THR A 211 28.84 10.99 2.52
N PHE A 212 27.67 11.06 1.86
CA PHE A 212 27.46 11.95 0.73
C PHE A 212 27.60 13.42 1.13
N TYR A 213 27.02 13.84 2.25
CA TYR A 213 27.14 15.21 2.73
C TYR A 213 28.59 15.53 3.13
N LYS A 214 29.28 14.67 3.86
CA LYS A 214 30.69 14.88 4.22
C LYS A 214 31.58 15.10 2.99
N ASN A 215 31.32 14.34 1.91
CA ASN A 215 32.12 14.43 0.69
C ASN A 215 31.80 15.65 -0.19
N ASN A 216 30.64 16.30 -0.01
CA ASN A 216 30.16 17.39 -0.86
C ASN A 216 30.13 18.78 -0.15
N ILE A 217 30.28 18.84 1.18
CA ILE A 217 30.35 20.12 1.91
C ILE A 217 31.74 20.81 1.74
N TYR A 218 32.75 20.05 1.34
CA TYR A 218 34.13 20.56 1.17
C TYR A 218 34.56 20.76 -0.30
N ARG A 219 33.59 20.82 -1.20
CA ARG A 219 33.77 21.26 -2.60
C ARG A 219 32.97 22.52 -2.85
#